data_2d9c9f1d0ae3c2f8d44d144917541bef
#
_entry.id   2d9c9f1d0ae3c2f8d44d144917541bef
#
_cell.length_a   1.000
_cell.length_b   1.000
_cell.length_c   1.000
_cell.angle_alpha   90.00
_cell.angle_beta   90.00
_cell.angle_gamma   90.00
#
_symmetry.space_group_name_H-M   'P 1'
#
loop_
_entity.id
_entity.type
_entity.pdbx_description
1 polymer ?
#
loop_
_entity_poly.entity_id
_entity_poly.type
_entity_poly.pdbx_seq_one_letter_code
_entity_poly.pdbx_strand_id
1 'polypeptide(L)'
;MKKVLITLFVAVIALQLSAQDNLLTKGERVLNLGIGFGSTLYTGSGYTSSIPPVSASFEVGVKDDVLDVGSIGVGGYLGYSAYKWEYAGFGSNWGWKYTDFIIGARGTLHYPLVEKLDTYTGIMLGYEVVSSKEIGTIDPNFNYDVTSGGVIWSWYAGGRYYFTDNFAVMAELGYGITYLTIGVALKL
;
A
#
# COMPACT_ATOMS: atom_id res chain seq x y z
N MET A 1 -1.04 -28.20 24.51
CA MET A 1 -1.67 -26.88 24.81
C MET A 1 -1.64 -25.94 23.64
N LYS A 2 -0.48 -25.63 22.99
CA LYS A 2 -0.42 -24.69 21.83
C LYS A 2 -1.30 -25.12 20.65
N LYS A 3 -1.34 -26.42 20.30
CA LYS A 3 -2.18 -26.93 19.20
C LYS A 3 -3.69 -26.77 19.50
N VAL A 4 -4.10 -26.97 20.75
CA VAL A 4 -5.51 -26.82 21.18
C VAL A 4 -5.92 -25.33 21.12
N LEU A 5 -5.02 -24.40 21.50
CA LEU A 5 -5.30 -22.96 21.41
C LEU A 5 -5.47 -22.51 19.94
N ILE A 6 -4.61 -23.02 19.05
CA ILE A 6 -4.71 -22.72 17.61
C ILE A 6 -6.00 -23.29 17.02
N THR A 7 -6.36 -24.51 17.38
CA THR A 7 -7.61 -25.14 16.92
C THR A 7 -8.83 -24.40 17.45
N LEU A 8 -8.81 -23.95 18.72
CA LEU A 8 -9.88 -23.15 19.30
C LEU A 8 -9.99 -21.78 18.62
N PHE A 9 -8.87 -21.14 18.34
CA PHE A 9 -8.82 -19.85 17.64
C PHE A 9 -9.36 -19.96 16.21
N VAL A 10 -8.98 -21.00 15.48
CA VAL A 10 -9.51 -21.32 14.14
C VAL A 10 -11.01 -21.65 14.19
N ALA A 11 -11.47 -22.41 15.21
CA ALA A 11 -12.87 -22.74 15.37
C ALA A 11 -13.73 -21.52 15.73
N VAL A 12 -13.23 -20.58 16.56
CA VAL A 12 -13.92 -19.32 16.88
C VAL A 12 -14.03 -18.45 15.65
N ILE A 13 -13.01 -18.38 14.80
CA ILE A 13 -13.09 -17.65 13.51
C ILE A 13 -14.11 -18.32 12.59
N ALA A 14 -14.13 -19.65 12.51
CA ALA A 14 -15.06 -20.39 11.65
C ALA A 14 -16.53 -20.25 12.05
N LEU A 15 -16.82 -20.04 13.33
CA LEU A 15 -18.19 -19.82 13.83
C LEU A 15 -18.73 -18.40 13.56
N GLN A 16 -17.87 -17.46 13.23
CA GLN A 16 -18.25 -16.08 12.90
C GLN A 16 -18.57 -15.86 11.41
N LEU A 17 -18.30 -16.86 10.56
CA LEU A 17 -18.45 -16.76 9.10
C LEU A 17 -19.89 -16.89 8.58
N SER A 18 -20.88 -17.07 9.45
CA SER A 18 -22.27 -17.31 9.04
C SER A 18 -23.07 -16.01 9.04
N ALA A 19 -23.13 -15.31 7.93
CA ALA A 19 -23.97 -14.14 7.63
C ALA A 19 -23.30 -12.78 7.93
N GLN A 20 -22.17 -12.51 7.27
CA GLN A 20 -21.65 -11.14 7.22
C GLN A 20 -21.86 -10.57 5.83
N ASP A 21 -22.48 -9.40 5.77
CA ASP A 21 -22.65 -8.67 4.52
C ASP A 21 -21.28 -8.17 4.02
N ASN A 22 -21.07 -8.27 2.72
CA ASN A 22 -19.91 -7.67 2.09
C ASN A 22 -19.90 -6.16 2.32
N LEU A 23 -18.77 -5.65 2.81
CA LEU A 23 -18.58 -4.21 3.04
C LEU A 23 -18.19 -3.46 1.76
N LEU A 24 -17.77 -4.16 0.71
CA LEU A 24 -17.61 -3.64 -0.64
C LEU A 24 -18.43 -4.49 -1.61
N THR A 25 -19.62 -4.06 -1.95
CA THR A 25 -20.49 -4.71 -2.91
C THR A 25 -20.38 -4.08 -4.29
N LYS A 26 -20.94 -4.76 -5.30
CA LYS A 26 -20.93 -4.27 -6.68
C LYS A 26 -21.55 -2.88 -6.80
N GLY A 27 -20.77 -1.96 -7.39
CA GLY A 27 -21.14 -0.55 -7.56
C GLY A 27 -20.74 0.36 -6.42
N GLU A 28 -20.42 -0.17 -5.24
CA GLU A 28 -19.88 0.63 -4.16
C GLU A 28 -18.46 1.10 -4.46
N ARG A 29 -18.10 2.24 -3.91
CA ARG A 29 -16.84 2.92 -4.17
C ARG A 29 -16.15 3.26 -2.87
N VAL A 30 -14.83 3.07 -2.84
CA VAL A 30 -14.02 3.40 -1.66
C VAL A 30 -12.79 4.16 -2.10
N LEU A 31 -12.53 5.29 -1.44
CA LEU A 31 -11.30 6.05 -1.53
C LEU A 31 -10.44 5.74 -0.30
N ASN A 32 -9.20 5.28 -0.51
CA ASN A 32 -8.23 5.06 0.55
C ASN A 32 -7.13 6.10 0.47
N LEU A 33 -6.71 6.59 1.64
CA LEU A 33 -5.54 7.46 1.80
C LEU A 33 -4.62 6.85 2.84
N GLY A 34 -3.34 6.65 2.50
CA GLY A 34 -2.41 5.93 3.35
C GLY A 34 -1.03 6.57 3.45
N ILE A 35 -0.35 6.24 4.55
CA ILE A 35 1.07 6.54 4.79
C ILE A 35 1.78 5.21 4.99
N GLY A 36 2.85 4.99 4.22
CA GLY A 36 3.65 3.78 4.23
C GLY A 36 4.83 3.85 5.20
N PHE A 37 5.15 2.71 5.78
CA PHE A 37 6.28 2.52 6.67
C PHE A 37 7.16 1.38 6.17
N GLY A 38 8.47 1.65 6.07
CA GLY A 38 9.43 0.76 5.43
C GLY A 38 9.20 0.70 3.91
N SER A 39 10.27 0.87 3.16
CA SER A 39 10.22 0.79 1.71
C SER A 39 10.79 -0.54 1.23
N THR A 40 10.20 -1.10 0.20
CA THR A 40 10.78 -2.20 -0.56
C THR A 40 11.53 -1.70 -1.80
N LEU A 41 11.38 -0.41 -2.14
CA LEU A 41 12.06 0.23 -3.28
C LEU A 41 13.52 0.58 -2.96
N TYR A 42 13.76 1.06 -1.75
CA TYR A 42 15.10 1.46 -1.28
C TYR A 42 15.48 0.63 -0.06
N THR A 43 16.31 -0.38 -0.30
CA THR A 43 16.81 -1.29 0.74
C THR A 43 18.32 -1.10 0.93
N GLY A 44 18.77 -1.04 2.18
CA GLY A 44 20.19 -0.92 2.52
C GLY A 44 20.50 0.23 3.48
N SER A 45 21.69 0.17 4.08
CA SER A 45 22.19 1.22 4.97
C SER A 45 22.62 2.44 4.16
N GLY A 46 22.07 3.59 4.47
CA GLY A 46 22.44 4.86 3.82
C GLY A 46 21.26 5.59 3.19
N TYR A 47 20.15 4.91 2.91
CA TYR A 47 18.93 5.59 2.48
C TYR A 47 18.14 6.11 3.67
N THR A 48 17.79 7.40 3.59
CA THR A 48 16.94 8.07 4.59
C THR A 48 15.65 8.52 3.89
N SER A 49 14.50 8.17 4.47
CA SER A 49 13.21 8.68 3.96
C SER A 49 13.10 10.18 4.25
N SER A 50 12.95 10.98 3.21
CA SER A 50 12.66 12.42 3.32
C SER A 50 11.16 12.68 3.36
N ILE A 51 10.41 11.90 2.58
CA ILE A 51 8.96 11.85 2.57
C ILE A 51 8.60 10.37 2.58
N PRO A 52 7.93 9.87 3.63
CA PRO A 52 7.47 8.48 3.66
C PRO A 52 6.53 8.24 2.48
N PRO A 53 6.39 7.00 2.01
CA PRO A 53 5.42 6.68 0.97
C PRO A 53 4.02 7.14 1.39
N VAL A 54 3.41 8.01 0.58
CA VAL A 54 2.00 8.39 0.72
C VAL A 54 1.25 7.86 -0.48
N SER A 55 0.01 7.43 -0.26
CA SER A 55 -0.78 6.82 -1.32
C SER A 55 -2.23 7.25 -1.27
N ALA A 56 -2.84 7.25 -2.46
CA ALA A 56 -4.28 7.31 -2.65
C ALA A 56 -4.70 6.17 -3.57
N SER A 57 -5.75 5.45 -3.23
CA SER A 57 -6.35 4.46 -4.14
C SER A 57 -7.86 4.60 -4.14
N PHE A 58 -8.43 4.47 -5.34
CA PHE A 58 -9.86 4.46 -5.55
C PHE A 58 -10.27 3.10 -6.07
N GLU A 59 -11.29 2.50 -5.47
CA GLU A 59 -11.73 1.14 -5.73
C GLU A 59 -13.23 1.10 -5.97
N VAL A 60 -13.67 0.24 -6.88
CA VAL A 60 -15.08 -0.02 -7.18
C VAL A 60 -15.32 -1.51 -7.11
N GLY A 61 -16.35 -1.93 -6.38
CA GLY A 61 -16.82 -3.31 -6.38
C GLY A 61 -17.40 -3.67 -7.76
N VAL A 62 -16.92 -4.76 -8.35
CA VAL A 62 -17.35 -5.19 -9.70
C VAL A 62 -18.10 -6.51 -9.70
N LYS A 63 -17.90 -7.35 -8.69
CA LYS A 63 -18.54 -8.67 -8.60
C LYS A 63 -18.73 -9.08 -7.15
N ASP A 64 -19.92 -9.56 -6.83
CA ASP A 64 -20.29 -10.17 -5.56
C ASP A 64 -20.29 -11.69 -5.64
N ASP A 65 -20.55 -12.35 -4.53
CA ASP A 65 -20.71 -13.80 -4.38
C ASP A 65 -19.51 -14.60 -4.89
N VAL A 66 -18.32 -14.07 -4.65
CA VAL A 66 -17.06 -14.77 -4.92
C VAL A 66 -16.70 -15.61 -3.72
N LEU A 67 -16.47 -16.91 -3.89
CA LEU A 67 -16.25 -17.85 -2.77
C LEU A 67 -17.39 -17.78 -1.72
N ASP A 68 -18.63 -17.72 -2.19
CA ASP A 68 -19.90 -17.66 -1.44
C ASP A 68 -20.22 -16.32 -0.77
N VAL A 69 -19.25 -15.62 -0.20
CA VAL A 69 -19.48 -14.39 0.58
C VAL A 69 -18.51 -13.25 0.26
N GLY A 70 -17.57 -13.48 -0.65
CA GLY A 70 -16.57 -12.48 -1.01
C GLY A 70 -16.99 -11.58 -2.16
N SER A 71 -16.21 -10.55 -2.44
CA SER A 71 -16.40 -9.69 -3.60
C SER A 71 -15.06 -9.34 -4.27
N ILE A 72 -15.14 -8.89 -5.52
CA ILE A 72 -13.98 -8.41 -6.27
C ILE A 72 -14.12 -6.90 -6.47
N GLY A 73 -13.07 -6.18 -6.10
CA GLY A 73 -12.85 -4.78 -6.39
C GLY A 73 -11.79 -4.58 -7.47
N VAL A 74 -11.96 -3.52 -8.25
CA VAL A 74 -10.93 -3.01 -9.17
C VAL A 74 -10.77 -1.53 -8.98
N GLY A 75 -9.54 -1.01 -9.19
CA GLY A 75 -9.31 0.38 -8.93
C GLY A 75 -8.00 0.92 -9.45
N GLY A 76 -7.77 2.21 -9.17
CA GLY A 76 -6.55 2.92 -9.45
C GLY A 76 -5.73 3.20 -8.18
N TYR A 77 -4.44 3.40 -8.36
CA TYR A 77 -3.49 3.70 -7.29
C TYR A 77 -2.57 4.84 -7.71
N LEU A 78 -2.32 5.75 -6.79
CA LEU A 78 -1.32 6.79 -6.89
C LEU A 78 -0.42 6.71 -5.65
N GLY A 79 0.89 6.74 -5.87
CA GLY A 79 1.88 6.72 -4.81
C GLY A 79 2.92 7.82 -5.01
N TYR A 80 3.44 8.33 -3.91
CA TYR A 80 4.53 9.30 -3.90
C TYR A 80 5.44 9.04 -2.72
N SER A 81 6.76 9.08 -2.96
CA SER A 81 7.76 8.99 -1.90
C SER A 81 9.02 9.77 -2.26
N ALA A 82 9.85 10.08 -1.25
CA ALA A 82 11.15 10.66 -1.51
C ALA A 82 12.19 10.12 -0.52
N TYR A 83 13.34 9.74 -1.04
CA TYR A 83 14.47 9.21 -0.30
C TYR A 83 15.73 9.99 -0.60
N LYS A 84 16.65 10.00 0.35
CA LYS A 84 17.97 10.57 0.21
C LYS A 84 19.01 9.50 0.52
N TRP A 85 20.08 9.54 -0.24
CA TRP A 85 21.31 8.85 0.08
C TRP A 85 22.43 9.91 0.14
N GLU A 86 23.05 10.07 1.29
CA GLU A 86 24.05 11.12 1.52
C GLU A 86 25.35 10.50 2.07
N TYR A 87 26.46 10.92 1.50
CA TYR A 87 27.79 10.61 2.01
C TYR A 87 28.41 11.87 2.63
N ALA A 88 28.80 11.76 3.89
CA ALA A 88 29.50 12.80 4.61
C ALA A 88 31.00 12.44 4.69
N GLY A 89 31.86 13.21 4.04
CA GLY A 89 33.31 12.99 4.07
C GLY A 89 34.09 14.17 3.55
N PHE A 90 35.31 14.37 4.09
CA PHE A 90 36.28 15.40 3.69
C PHE A 90 35.73 16.84 3.60
N GLY A 91 34.75 17.19 4.45
CA GLY A 91 34.25 18.57 4.56
C GLY A 91 33.16 18.94 3.51
N SER A 92 32.73 18.02 2.72
CA SER A 92 31.58 18.20 1.83
C SER A 92 30.57 17.06 1.95
N ASN A 93 29.29 17.40 1.91
CA ASN A 93 28.20 16.44 1.82
C ASN A 93 27.76 16.38 0.36
N TRP A 94 27.73 15.18 -0.21
CA TRP A 94 27.18 14.94 -1.54
C TRP A 94 26.32 13.69 -1.50
N GLY A 95 25.40 13.59 -2.44
CA GLY A 95 24.49 12.48 -2.48
C GLY A 95 23.43 12.62 -3.55
N TRP A 96 22.37 11.86 -3.38
CA TRP A 96 21.27 11.80 -4.31
C TRP A 96 19.95 11.89 -3.56
N LYS A 97 19.01 12.68 -4.12
CA LYS A 97 17.61 12.67 -3.74
C LYS A 97 16.82 11.94 -4.82
N TYR A 98 16.14 10.88 -4.43
CA TYR A 98 15.23 10.11 -5.26
C TYR A 98 13.80 10.53 -4.95
N THR A 99 13.01 10.75 -5.98
CA THR A 99 11.57 11.06 -5.84
C THR A 99 10.81 10.13 -6.76
N ASP A 100 9.91 9.35 -6.17
CA ASP A 100 9.14 8.33 -6.85
C ASP A 100 7.70 8.78 -6.99
N PHE A 101 7.17 8.65 -8.19
CA PHE A 101 5.76 8.78 -8.49
C PHE A 101 5.27 7.48 -9.12
N ILE A 102 4.22 6.90 -8.54
CA ILE A 102 3.68 5.61 -8.97
C ILE A 102 2.22 5.81 -9.37
N ILE A 103 1.87 5.28 -10.55
CA ILE A 103 0.49 5.13 -10.99
C ILE A 103 0.22 3.68 -11.33
N GLY A 104 -0.90 3.12 -10.90
CA GLY A 104 -1.18 1.70 -11.13
C GLY A 104 -2.66 1.37 -11.12
N ALA A 105 -2.96 0.15 -11.57
CA ALA A 105 -4.26 -0.49 -11.44
C ALA A 105 -4.19 -1.57 -10.35
N ARG A 106 -5.23 -1.66 -9.52
CA ARG A 106 -5.38 -2.63 -8.42
C ARG A 106 -6.52 -3.59 -8.74
N GLY A 107 -6.30 -4.87 -8.42
CA GLY A 107 -7.36 -5.87 -8.34
C GLY A 107 -7.36 -6.45 -6.93
N THR A 108 -8.52 -6.49 -6.29
CA THR A 108 -8.67 -6.82 -4.88
C THR A 108 -9.74 -7.89 -4.70
N LEU A 109 -9.46 -8.89 -3.90
CA LEU A 109 -10.44 -9.86 -3.41
C LEU A 109 -10.76 -9.52 -1.95
N HIS A 110 -12.03 -9.23 -1.68
CA HIS A 110 -12.55 -8.96 -0.35
C HIS A 110 -13.20 -10.20 0.21
N TYR A 111 -13.01 -10.42 1.51
CA TYR A 111 -13.63 -11.52 2.23
C TYR A 111 -14.00 -11.06 3.65
N PRO A 112 -15.28 -10.96 4.00
CA PRO A 112 -15.72 -10.52 5.32
C PRO A 112 -15.40 -11.59 6.37
N LEU A 113 -14.50 -11.28 7.32
CA LEU A 113 -14.16 -12.19 8.41
C LEU A 113 -14.92 -11.89 9.70
N VAL A 114 -15.15 -10.62 9.98
CA VAL A 114 -15.91 -10.14 11.15
C VAL A 114 -16.72 -8.91 10.77
N GLU A 115 -17.78 -8.64 11.54
CA GLU A 115 -18.63 -7.47 11.33
C GLU A 115 -17.81 -6.17 11.32
N LYS A 116 -18.11 -5.26 10.41
CA LYS A 116 -17.44 -3.97 10.20
C LYS A 116 -15.97 -4.04 9.79
N LEU A 117 -15.41 -5.24 9.56
CA LEU A 117 -14.04 -5.41 9.09
C LEU A 117 -14.04 -5.98 7.67
N ASP A 118 -13.79 -5.13 6.71
CA ASP A 118 -13.53 -5.52 5.32
C ASP A 118 -12.08 -5.97 5.20
N THR A 119 -11.86 -7.28 5.15
CA THR A 119 -10.54 -7.85 4.92
C THR A 119 -10.35 -8.14 3.44
N TYR A 120 -9.15 -7.91 2.96
CA TYR A 120 -8.87 -8.06 1.54
C TYR A 120 -7.41 -8.42 1.25
N THR A 121 -7.20 -8.99 0.07
CA THR A 121 -5.88 -9.17 -0.53
C THR A 121 -5.95 -8.82 -2.01
N GLY A 122 -4.84 -8.38 -2.58
CA GLY A 122 -4.83 -7.98 -3.96
C GLY A 122 -3.45 -7.83 -4.57
N ILE A 123 -3.46 -7.51 -5.84
CA ILE A 123 -2.26 -7.19 -6.62
C ILE A 123 -2.45 -5.85 -7.30
N MET A 124 -1.35 -5.14 -7.48
CA MET A 124 -1.26 -3.92 -8.28
C MET A 124 -0.22 -4.12 -9.38
N LEU A 125 -0.54 -3.62 -10.55
CA LEU A 125 0.40 -3.44 -11.65
C LEU A 125 0.41 -1.97 -12.03
N GLY A 126 1.60 -1.38 -12.15
CA GLY A 126 1.73 0.04 -12.38
C GLY A 126 3.02 0.42 -13.08
N TYR A 127 3.22 1.72 -13.14
CA TYR A 127 4.43 2.32 -13.66
C TYR A 127 4.97 3.31 -12.63
N GLU A 128 6.26 3.23 -12.37
CA GLU A 128 7.00 4.11 -11.49
C GLU A 128 7.85 5.08 -12.32
N VAL A 129 7.86 6.34 -11.91
CA VAL A 129 8.77 7.36 -12.44
C VAL A 129 9.66 7.81 -11.28
N VAL A 130 10.97 7.62 -11.45
CA VAL A 130 11.99 8.00 -10.48
C VAL A 130 12.74 9.21 -11.00
N SER A 131 12.71 10.30 -10.26
CA SER A 131 13.55 11.48 -10.50
C SER A 131 14.71 11.48 -9.49
N SER A 132 15.93 11.41 -9.99
CA SER A 132 17.17 11.46 -9.20
C SER A 132 17.80 12.82 -9.36
N LYS A 133 18.04 13.52 -8.25
CA LYS A 133 18.69 14.83 -8.22
C LYS A 133 19.92 14.78 -7.33
N GLU A 134 21.00 15.39 -7.79
CA GLU A 134 22.24 15.53 -7.02
C GLU A 134 22.02 16.44 -5.80
N ILE A 135 22.63 16.07 -4.67
CA ILE A 135 22.74 16.89 -3.45
C ILE A 135 24.21 17.29 -3.30
N GLY A 136 24.48 18.56 -3.18
CA GLY A 136 25.85 19.08 -3.23
C GLY A 136 26.32 19.24 -4.67
N THR A 137 27.59 19.56 -4.87
CA THR A 137 28.16 19.72 -6.21
C THR A 137 29.46 18.94 -6.26
N ILE A 138 29.49 17.88 -7.07
CA ILE A 138 30.69 17.10 -7.33
C ILE A 138 31.54 17.82 -8.39
N ASP A 139 30.94 18.24 -9.47
CA ASP A 139 31.56 19.04 -10.53
C ASP A 139 30.55 20.08 -11.05
N PRO A 140 30.87 21.41 -10.90
CA PRO A 140 29.98 22.49 -11.37
C PRO A 140 29.69 22.49 -12.88
N ASN A 141 30.47 21.77 -13.68
CA ASN A 141 30.32 21.72 -15.12
C ASN A 141 29.37 20.61 -15.62
N PHE A 142 28.95 19.73 -14.73
CA PHE A 142 28.08 18.60 -15.07
C PHE A 142 26.81 18.59 -14.21
N ASN A 143 25.68 18.35 -14.85
CA ASN A 143 24.42 18.08 -14.19
C ASN A 143 24.11 16.58 -14.33
N TYR A 144 23.99 15.89 -13.20
CA TYR A 144 23.73 14.45 -13.14
C TYR A 144 22.27 14.11 -12.81
N ASP A 145 21.36 15.08 -13.00
CA ASP A 145 19.93 14.83 -12.78
C ASP A 145 19.42 13.83 -13.84
N VAL A 146 18.81 12.76 -13.40
CA VAL A 146 18.30 11.69 -14.25
C VAL A 146 16.85 11.38 -13.88
N THR A 147 16.03 11.20 -14.91
CA THR A 147 14.68 10.65 -14.75
C THR A 147 14.62 9.30 -15.44
N SER A 148 14.15 8.31 -14.73
CA SER A 148 13.96 6.94 -15.23
C SER A 148 12.57 6.46 -14.87
N GLY A 149 12.14 5.34 -15.45
CA GLY A 149 10.86 4.75 -15.09
C GLY A 149 10.83 3.28 -15.45
N GLY A 150 9.91 2.57 -14.84
CA GLY A 150 9.77 1.13 -15.03
C GLY A 150 8.42 0.59 -14.60
N VAL A 151 8.13 -0.61 -15.05
CA VAL A 151 6.95 -1.35 -14.58
C VAL A 151 7.20 -1.80 -13.15
N ILE A 152 6.21 -1.56 -12.30
CA ILE A 152 6.22 -1.98 -10.90
C ILE A 152 4.99 -2.83 -10.62
N TRP A 153 5.13 -3.79 -9.73
CA TRP A 153 4.02 -4.56 -9.20
C TRP A 153 4.08 -4.61 -7.69
N SER A 154 2.94 -4.77 -7.06
CA SER A 154 2.89 -5.03 -5.62
C SER A 154 1.82 -6.07 -5.30
N TRP A 155 2.07 -6.81 -4.23
CA TRP A 155 1.08 -7.62 -3.55
C TRP A 155 0.77 -6.99 -2.20
N TYR A 156 -0.48 -7.04 -1.77
CA TYR A 156 -0.90 -6.52 -0.48
C TYR A 156 -2.03 -7.35 0.11
N ALA A 157 -2.09 -7.34 1.43
CA ALA A 157 -3.21 -7.86 2.21
C ALA A 157 -3.50 -6.90 3.35
N GLY A 158 -4.77 -6.66 3.64
CA GLY A 158 -5.13 -5.65 4.62
C GLY A 158 -6.55 -5.78 5.13
N GLY A 159 -6.95 -4.77 5.89
CA GLY A 159 -8.29 -4.63 6.38
C GLY A 159 -8.68 -3.17 6.61
N ARG A 160 -9.98 -2.91 6.47
CA ARG A 160 -10.64 -1.64 6.78
C ARG A 160 -11.64 -1.89 7.89
N TYR A 161 -11.48 -1.25 9.02
CA TYR A 161 -12.45 -1.30 10.11
C TYR A 161 -13.33 -0.06 10.07
N TYR A 162 -14.62 -0.26 9.80
CA TYR A 162 -15.61 0.80 9.67
C TYR A 162 -16.15 1.20 11.02
N PHE A 163 -15.92 2.45 11.43
CA PHE A 163 -16.54 3.06 12.62
C PHE A 163 -17.93 3.60 12.34
N THR A 164 -18.15 4.04 11.11
CA THR A 164 -19.45 4.46 10.58
C THR A 164 -19.67 3.79 9.23
N ASP A 165 -20.83 3.94 8.63
CA ASP A 165 -21.15 3.35 7.33
C ASP A 165 -20.20 3.81 6.21
N ASN A 166 -19.59 4.99 6.36
CA ASN A 166 -18.78 5.62 5.31
C ASN A 166 -17.31 5.81 5.68
N PHE A 167 -16.91 5.66 6.95
CA PHE A 167 -15.57 5.97 7.41
C PHE A 167 -14.90 4.77 8.09
N ALA A 168 -13.71 4.43 7.63
CA ALA A 168 -12.90 3.37 8.22
C ALA A 168 -11.45 3.83 8.44
N VAL A 169 -10.76 3.17 9.36
CA VAL A 169 -9.28 3.10 9.35
C VAL A 169 -8.86 1.86 8.59
N MET A 170 -7.68 1.94 7.97
CA MET A 170 -7.13 0.83 7.21
C MET A 170 -5.68 0.53 7.61
N ALA A 171 -5.32 -0.74 7.46
CA ALA A 171 -3.95 -1.19 7.49
C ALA A 171 -3.71 -2.22 6.40
N GLU A 172 -2.62 -2.07 5.66
CA GLU A 172 -2.17 -3.01 4.62
C GLU A 172 -0.74 -3.46 4.92
N LEU A 173 -0.49 -4.75 4.84
CA LEU A 173 0.84 -5.33 4.72
C LEU A 173 1.09 -5.61 3.24
N GLY A 174 2.27 -5.28 2.74
CA GLY A 174 2.55 -5.40 1.32
C GLY A 174 4.01 -5.65 0.99
N TYR A 175 4.22 -5.90 -0.28
CA TYR A 175 5.53 -6.02 -0.90
C TYR A 175 5.48 -5.38 -2.30
N GLY A 176 6.57 -4.73 -2.71
CA GLY A 176 6.70 -4.06 -4.01
C GLY A 176 6.74 -2.54 -3.89
N ILE A 177 6.19 -1.92 -2.82
CA ILE A 177 6.27 -0.49 -2.54
C ILE A 177 6.62 -0.25 -1.07
N THR A 178 5.75 -0.69 -0.15
CA THR A 178 5.92 -0.55 1.30
C THR A 178 5.65 -1.88 2.00
N TYR A 179 6.20 -2.05 3.21
CA TYR A 179 5.88 -3.21 4.05
C TYR A 179 4.58 -3.03 4.82
N LEU A 180 4.32 -1.83 5.33
CA LEU A 180 3.12 -1.50 6.08
C LEU A 180 2.56 -0.15 5.60
N THR A 181 1.28 -0.09 5.31
CA THR A 181 0.54 1.15 5.08
C THR A 181 -0.57 1.28 6.11
N ILE A 182 -0.66 2.44 6.74
CA ILE A 182 -1.76 2.78 7.66
C ILE A 182 -2.49 3.99 7.08
N GLY A 183 -3.80 4.02 7.20
CA GLY A 183 -4.56 5.11 6.61
C GLY A 183 -6.04 5.11 6.98
N VAL A 184 -6.78 5.84 6.17
CA VAL A 184 -8.23 5.95 6.26
C VAL A 184 -8.90 5.55 4.96
N ALA A 185 -10.14 5.08 5.05
CA ALA A 185 -10.96 4.75 3.91
C ALA A 185 -12.31 5.46 4.01
N LEU A 186 -12.78 5.97 2.88
CA LEU A 186 -14.05 6.68 2.73
C LEU A 186 -14.89 5.93 1.70
N LYS A 187 -16.05 5.43 2.11
CA LYS A 187 -17.07 4.86 1.23
C LYS A 187 -17.92 6.00 0.67
N LEU A 188 -18.12 6.02 -0.66
CA LEU A 188 -18.73 7.11 -1.44
C LEU A 188 -20.08 6.70 -2.03
#